data_779200c5d09b602810d70572775fb4c4
#
_entry.id   779200c5d09b602810d70572775fb4c4
#
_cell.length_a   1.000
_cell.length_b   1.000
_cell.length_c   1.000
_cell.angle_alpha   90.00
_cell.angle_beta   90.00
_cell.angle_gamma   90.00
#
_symmetry.space_group_name_H-M   'P 1'
#
loop_
_entity.id
_entity.type
_entity.pdbx_description
1 polymer ?
#
loop_
_entity_poly.entity_id
_entity_poly.type
_entity_poly.pdbx_seq_one_letter_code
_entity_poly.pdbx_strand_id
1 'polypeptide(L)'
;AENPAIFEQRMEELHAPITIIHKPGVDHHPHSLNNPEPIVQFILKATNRAENMRVHPVPGNEFRSAAGWTQNSDWNSVAKDITATLNGKHLKLLLLGNSITQGWGGNRKEVTYKPGKEAMDNAIGKDNWESAGISGDRTQNLLWRVRYDNYNSCHPENIVIAIGINNLISGKDSPENTAEGIIAVANEVRKQFPESRIILLGLFPSGKEQQSKVRTQCDKIHDILQHHRFEKVEYINPTKWFTEADGTMKDGLYGNDYIHFTGEGYKVAATEIAKILAR
;
A
#
# COMPACT_ATOMS: atom_id res chain seq x y z
N ALA A 1 -26.80 -19.57 27.27
CA ALA A 1 -26.44 -18.75 26.09
C ALA A 1 -27.17 -19.34 24.89
N GLU A 2 -27.89 -18.55 24.12
CA GLU A 2 -28.55 -19.01 22.90
C GLU A 2 -27.48 -19.48 21.90
N ASN A 3 -27.78 -20.58 21.22
CA ASN A 3 -26.92 -21.06 20.13
C ASN A 3 -26.89 -19.99 19.03
N PRO A 4 -25.71 -19.57 18.54
CA PRO A 4 -25.60 -18.59 17.46
C PRO A 4 -26.48 -18.89 16.24
N ALA A 5 -26.70 -20.16 15.90
CA ALA A 5 -27.58 -20.57 14.80
C ALA A 5 -29.06 -20.22 15.03
N ILE A 6 -29.54 -20.31 16.28
CA ILE A 6 -30.89 -19.89 16.66
C ILE A 6 -31.04 -18.37 16.56
N PHE A 7 -30.00 -17.64 16.96
CA PHE A 7 -30.00 -16.17 16.82
C PHE A 7 -30.01 -15.75 15.36
N GLU A 8 -29.20 -16.38 14.51
CA GLU A 8 -29.19 -16.17 13.06
C GLU A 8 -30.56 -16.35 12.46
N GLN A 9 -31.19 -17.52 12.70
CA GLN A 9 -32.53 -17.86 12.22
C GLN A 9 -33.59 -16.82 12.64
N ARG A 10 -33.58 -16.40 13.90
CA ARG A 10 -34.53 -15.39 14.42
C ARG A 10 -34.37 -14.04 13.76
N MET A 11 -33.12 -13.63 13.49
CA MET A 11 -32.86 -12.36 12.83
C MET A 11 -33.27 -12.38 11.36
N GLU A 12 -33.14 -13.52 10.68
CA GLU A 12 -33.62 -13.73 9.32
C GLU A 12 -35.18 -13.68 9.27
N GLU A 13 -35.84 -14.37 10.20
CA GLU A 13 -37.33 -14.36 10.32
C GLU A 13 -37.88 -12.95 10.55
N LEU A 14 -37.13 -12.10 11.26
CA LEU A 14 -37.49 -10.71 11.53
C LEU A 14 -37.11 -9.75 10.40
N HIS A 15 -36.49 -10.24 9.33
CA HIS A 15 -35.89 -9.42 8.25
C HIS A 15 -34.96 -8.33 8.79
N ALA A 16 -34.28 -8.60 9.89
CA ALA A 16 -33.37 -7.65 10.51
C ALA A 16 -32.07 -7.50 9.69
N PRO A 17 -31.48 -6.31 9.63
CA PRO A 17 -30.22 -6.10 8.94
C PRO A 17 -29.09 -6.77 9.72
N ILE A 18 -28.77 -8.01 9.35
CA ILE A 18 -27.70 -8.79 9.98
C ILE A 18 -26.69 -9.25 8.94
N THR A 19 -25.43 -9.29 9.34
CA THR A 19 -24.36 -9.94 8.59
C THR A 19 -23.63 -10.92 9.50
N ILE A 20 -23.63 -12.20 9.13
CA ILE A 20 -22.99 -13.26 9.90
C ILE A 20 -21.75 -13.72 9.18
N ILE A 21 -20.65 -13.78 9.91
CA ILE A 21 -19.34 -14.21 9.41
C ILE A 21 -18.93 -15.46 10.16
N HIS A 22 -19.07 -16.61 9.48
CA HIS A 22 -18.59 -17.87 10.01
C HIS A 22 -17.07 -17.98 9.90
N LYS A 23 -16.41 -18.38 10.97
CA LYS A 23 -14.96 -18.61 11.05
C LYS A 23 -14.69 -20.11 11.14
N PRO A 24 -14.54 -20.82 10.02
CA PRO A 24 -14.29 -22.25 10.04
C PRO A 24 -12.95 -22.59 10.70
N GLY A 25 -12.90 -23.68 11.45
CA GLY A 25 -11.66 -24.16 12.07
C GLY A 25 -11.17 -23.38 13.29
N VAL A 26 -11.99 -22.49 13.84
CA VAL A 26 -11.69 -21.80 15.11
C VAL A 26 -12.76 -22.12 16.13
N ASP A 27 -12.36 -22.36 17.37
CA ASP A 27 -13.25 -22.63 18.49
C ASP A 27 -13.49 -21.30 19.27
N HIS A 28 -12.99 -21.18 20.47
CA HIS A 28 -13.21 -20.01 21.33
C HIS A 28 -12.29 -18.81 21.02
N HIS A 29 -11.17 -19.03 20.38
CA HIS A 29 -10.20 -18.00 20.07
C HIS A 29 -9.71 -18.08 18.60
N PRO A 30 -9.41 -16.95 17.96
CA PRO A 30 -9.63 -15.57 18.41
C PRO A 30 -11.10 -15.15 18.33
N HIS A 31 -11.56 -14.36 19.29
CA HIS A 31 -12.96 -13.90 19.38
C HIS A 31 -13.33 -12.86 18.32
N SER A 32 -12.35 -12.16 17.76
CA SER A 32 -12.57 -11.09 16.77
C SER A 32 -12.16 -11.51 15.36
N LEU A 33 -12.60 -10.76 14.37
CA LEU A 33 -12.10 -10.88 13.01
C LEU A 33 -10.70 -10.32 12.92
N ASN A 34 -9.79 -11.05 12.26
CA ASN A 34 -8.44 -10.54 11.93
C ASN A 34 -8.51 -9.35 10.97
N ASN A 35 -9.53 -9.31 10.12
CA ASN A 35 -9.86 -8.18 9.27
C ASN A 35 -11.17 -7.54 9.74
N PRO A 36 -11.18 -6.33 10.29
CA PRO A 36 -12.39 -5.64 10.74
C PRO A 36 -13.20 -5.02 9.59
N GLU A 37 -12.70 -5.03 8.34
CA GLU A 37 -13.36 -4.40 7.19
C GLU A 37 -14.84 -4.80 7.04
N PRO A 38 -15.26 -6.07 7.18
CA PRO A 38 -16.68 -6.43 7.09
C PRO A 38 -17.56 -5.74 8.13
N ILE A 39 -17.06 -5.57 9.35
CA ILE A 39 -17.79 -4.86 10.43
C ILE A 39 -17.93 -3.38 10.09
N VAL A 40 -16.84 -2.75 9.64
CA VAL A 40 -16.84 -1.34 9.26
C VAL A 40 -17.78 -1.10 8.08
N GLN A 41 -17.76 -1.97 7.06
CA GLN A 41 -18.68 -1.92 5.90
C GLN A 41 -20.14 -2.01 6.34
N PHE A 42 -20.46 -2.95 7.26
CA PHE A 42 -21.82 -3.09 7.79
C PHE A 42 -22.27 -1.81 8.50
N ILE A 43 -21.45 -1.24 9.37
CA ILE A 43 -21.77 -0.01 10.11
C ILE A 43 -22.02 1.16 9.14
N LEU A 44 -21.12 1.36 8.17
CA LEU A 44 -21.25 2.44 7.19
C LEU A 44 -22.51 2.29 6.34
N LYS A 45 -22.82 1.09 5.90
CA LYS A 45 -24.04 0.78 5.15
C LYS A 45 -25.30 1.02 6.00
N ALA A 46 -25.30 0.57 7.26
CA ALA A 46 -26.43 0.73 8.17
C ALA A 46 -26.69 2.21 8.57
N THR A 47 -25.64 3.05 8.56
CA THR A 47 -25.74 4.49 8.84
C THR A 47 -25.99 5.34 7.60
N ASN A 48 -26.26 4.76 6.43
CA ASN A 48 -26.38 5.44 5.12
C ASN A 48 -25.19 6.35 4.77
N ARG A 49 -24.04 6.09 5.33
CA ARG A 49 -22.80 6.76 4.98
C ARG A 49 -22.19 6.07 3.77
N ALA A 50 -22.49 6.57 2.59
CA ALA A 50 -21.83 6.17 1.34
C ALA A 50 -20.40 6.74 1.28
N GLU A 51 -19.60 6.49 2.32
CA GLU A 51 -18.22 6.95 2.37
C GLU A 51 -17.29 5.94 1.67
N ASN A 52 -16.30 6.47 0.99
CA ASN A 52 -15.25 5.66 0.39
C ASN A 52 -14.40 4.99 1.49
N MET A 53 -14.50 3.66 1.62
CA MET A 53 -13.73 2.90 2.62
C MET A 53 -12.21 3.02 2.48
N ARG A 54 -11.72 3.51 1.34
CA ARG A 54 -10.28 3.61 1.05
C ARG A 54 -9.62 4.77 1.77
N VAL A 55 -10.42 5.69 2.33
CA VAL A 55 -9.98 6.78 3.20
C VAL A 55 -10.04 6.42 4.70
N HIS A 56 -10.51 5.23 5.05
CA HIS A 56 -10.55 4.75 6.43
C HIS A 56 -9.41 3.78 6.71
N PRO A 57 -8.68 3.94 7.82
CA PRO A 57 -7.57 3.05 8.16
C PRO A 57 -8.07 1.67 8.56
N VAL A 58 -7.55 0.64 7.92
CA VAL A 58 -7.87 -0.78 8.20
C VAL A 58 -6.56 -1.57 8.22
N PRO A 59 -6.27 -2.38 9.26
CA PRO A 59 -5.08 -3.20 9.27
C PRO A 59 -5.14 -4.26 8.17
N GLY A 60 -4.00 -4.67 7.65
CA GLY A 60 -3.91 -5.78 6.72
C GLY A 60 -4.10 -7.14 7.40
N ASN A 61 -4.39 -8.14 6.61
CA ASN A 61 -4.57 -9.52 7.08
C ASN A 61 -3.84 -10.55 6.21
N GLU A 62 -2.86 -10.09 5.43
CA GLU A 62 -2.11 -10.95 4.52
C GLU A 62 -1.18 -11.88 5.31
N PHE A 63 -1.10 -13.16 4.90
CA PHE A 63 -0.26 -14.18 5.56
C PHE A 63 0.41 -15.14 4.56
N ARG A 64 0.56 -14.73 3.30
CA ARG A 64 1.13 -15.58 2.25
C ARG A 64 2.66 -15.54 2.27
N SER A 65 3.29 -16.70 2.43
CA SER A 65 4.75 -16.86 2.30
C SER A 65 5.29 -16.43 0.92
N ALA A 66 4.50 -16.60 -0.13
CA ALA A 66 4.82 -16.15 -1.49
C ALA A 66 4.96 -14.62 -1.63
N ALA A 67 4.60 -13.86 -0.60
CA ALA A 67 4.80 -12.42 -0.56
C ALA A 67 6.27 -11.98 -0.33
N GLY A 68 7.22 -12.92 -0.25
CA GLY A 68 8.65 -12.65 -0.01
C GLY A 68 8.98 -12.37 1.46
N TRP A 69 8.22 -12.97 2.37
CA TRP A 69 8.42 -12.89 3.81
C TRP A 69 9.18 -14.12 4.35
N THR A 70 9.67 -14.01 5.57
CA THR A 70 10.19 -15.17 6.30
C THR A 70 9.08 -16.19 6.56
N GLN A 71 9.45 -17.45 6.76
CA GLN A 71 8.48 -18.51 7.03
C GLN A 71 7.66 -18.18 8.29
N ASN A 72 6.36 -18.39 8.22
CA ASN A 72 5.37 -18.10 9.28
C ASN A 72 5.13 -16.62 9.59
N SER A 73 5.66 -15.69 8.81
CA SER A 73 5.32 -14.28 8.96
C SER A 73 3.92 -14.00 8.39
N ASP A 74 3.26 -13.09 9.04
CA ASP A 74 2.00 -12.49 8.63
C ASP A 74 2.15 -10.97 8.47
N TRP A 75 1.09 -10.31 8.06
CA TRP A 75 1.08 -8.85 7.89
C TRP A 75 1.51 -8.12 9.20
N ASN A 76 1.05 -8.60 10.36
CA ASN A 76 1.37 -7.98 11.65
C ASN A 76 2.85 -8.12 12.00
N SER A 77 3.44 -9.29 11.75
CA SER A 77 4.88 -9.53 11.96
C SER A 77 5.71 -8.59 11.11
N VAL A 78 5.32 -8.44 9.83
CA VAL A 78 6.00 -7.57 8.86
C VAL A 78 5.81 -6.09 9.21
N ALA A 79 4.64 -5.68 9.71
CA ALA A 79 4.40 -4.32 10.19
C ALA A 79 5.23 -3.99 11.44
N LYS A 80 5.34 -4.91 12.40
CA LYS A 80 6.21 -4.77 13.58
C LYS A 80 7.69 -4.69 13.22
N ASP A 81 8.13 -5.46 12.21
CA ASP A 81 9.50 -5.38 11.68
C ASP A 81 9.80 -3.99 11.11
N ILE A 82 8.84 -3.38 10.39
CA ILE A 82 8.98 -1.99 9.92
C ILE A 82 9.16 -1.04 11.11
N THR A 83 8.26 -1.07 12.07
CA THR A 83 8.30 -0.19 13.25
C THR A 83 9.62 -0.33 14.00
N ALA A 84 10.07 -1.57 14.22
CA ALA A 84 11.36 -1.83 14.88
C ALA A 84 12.55 -1.32 14.05
N THR A 85 12.49 -1.48 12.71
CA THR A 85 13.54 -1.02 11.80
C THR A 85 13.64 0.50 11.72
N LEU A 86 12.51 1.20 11.81
CA LEU A 86 12.45 2.67 11.69
C LEU A 86 12.79 3.40 12.98
N ASN A 87 12.61 2.75 14.13
CA ASN A 87 12.69 3.40 15.44
C ASN A 87 13.97 4.19 15.67
N GLY A 88 13.84 5.49 15.89
CA GLY A 88 14.93 6.43 16.18
C GLY A 88 15.87 6.71 15.00
N LYS A 89 15.56 6.25 13.78
CA LYS A 89 16.44 6.48 12.61
C LYS A 89 16.32 7.88 12.04
N HIS A 90 17.44 8.42 11.63
CA HIS A 90 17.56 9.57 10.75
C HIS A 90 17.90 9.07 9.35
N LEU A 91 17.05 9.35 8.36
CA LEU A 91 17.17 8.81 7.01
C LEU A 91 17.16 9.93 5.97
N LYS A 92 17.93 9.77 4.90
CA LYS A 92 17.77 10.60 3.70
C LYS A 92 16.46 10.28 2.98
N LEU A 93 16.03 9.01 3.02
CA LEU A 93 14.85 8.55 2.29
C LEU A 93 14.09 7.46 3.05
N LEU A 94 12.77 7.64 3.21
CA LEU A 94 11.82 6.63 3.61
C LEU A 94 10.86 6.33 2.45
N LEU A 95 10.72 5.06 2.11
CA LEU A 95 9.81 4.58 1.04
C LEU A 95 8.57 3.94 1.67
N LEU A 96 7.38 4.45 1.37
CA LEU A 96 6.10 3.96 1.86
C LEU A 96 5.27 3.35 0.73
N GLY A 97 4.70 2.15 0.92
CA GLY A 97 3.88 1.54 -0.13
C GLY A 97 3.54 0.07 0.08
N ASN A 98 3.40 -0.64 -1.02
CA ASN A 98 2.99 -2.04 -1.12
C ASN A 98 4.14 -3.00 -1.46
N SER A 99 3.86 -4.07 -2.23
CA SER A 99 4.85 -5.08 -2.67
C SER A 99 5.98 -4.50 -3.51
N ILE A 100 5.72 -3.53 -4.38
CA ILE A 100 6.77 -2.86 -5.16
C ILE A 100 7.72 -2.13 -4.21
N THR A 101 7.18 -1.43 -3.23
CA THR A 101 7.97 -0.78 -2.19
C THR A 101 8.69 -1.79 -1.30
N GLN A 102 8.03 -2.90 -0.92
CA GLN A 102 8.67 -3.98 -0.16
C GLN A 102 9.89 -4.56 -0.89
N GLY A 103 9.86 -4.65 -2.21
CA GLY A 103 10.95 -5.19 -3.03
C GLY A 103 12.25 -4.36 -2.97
N TRP A 104 12.23 -3.12 -2.49
CA TRP A 104 13.44 -2.39 -2.12
C TRP A 104 14.15 -3.04 -0.92
N GLY A 105 13.42 -3.61 0.01
CA GLY A 105 13.92 -4.36 1.15
C GLY A 105 14.35 -3.50 2.34
N GLY A 106 15.39 -2.68 2.20
CA GLY A 106 16.01 -2.02 3.34
C GLY A 106 16.70 -3.01 4.30
N ASN A 107 16.81 -2.66 5.57
CA ASN A 107 17.44 -3.48 6.61
C ASN A 107 16.42 -4.38 7.35
N ARG A 108 15.28 -4.64 6.75
CA ARG A 108 14.18 -5.42 7.31
C ARG A 108 14.55 -6.90 7.44
N LYS A 109 14.12 -7.52 8.56
CA LYS A 109 14.39 -8.93 8.89
C LYS A 109 13.33 -9.87 8.31
N GLU A 110 12.06 -9.44 8.32
CA GLU A 110 10.94 -10.25 7.87
C GLU A 110 10.76 -10.29 6.34
N VAL A 111 11.61 -9.61 5.58
CA VAL A 111 11.57 -9.60 4.12
C VAL A 111 12.80 -10.32 3.55
N THR A 112 12.55 -11.38 2.78
CA THR A 112 13.61 -12.23 2.19
C THR A 112 13.90 -11.89 0.72
N TYR A 113 12.92 -11.41 -0.04
CA TYR A 113 13.06 -11.04 -1.45
C TYR A 113 13.21 -9.53 -1.62
N LYS A 114 14.40 -9.08 -1.99
CA LYS A 114 14.81 -7.67 -2.02
C LYS A 114 15.50 -7.30 -3.34
N PRO A 115 14.84 -7.46 -4.52
CA PRO A 115 15.47 -7.25 -5.82
C PRO A 115 15.96 -5.82 -6.07
N GLY A 116 15.40 -4.83 -5.38
CA GLY A 116 15.77 -3.42 -5.52
C GLY A 116 16.86 -2.94 -4.55
N LYS A 117 17.29 -3.77 -3.59
CA LYS A 117 18.17 -3.30 -2.52
C LYS A 117 19.49 -2.73 -3.02
N GLU A 118 20.19 -3.44 -3.88
CA GLU A 118 21.47 -2.99 -4.43
C GLU A 118 21.34 -1.68 -5.22
N ALA A 119 20.28 -1.57 -6.02
CA ALA A 119 20.02 -0.36 -6.79
C ALA A 119 19.83 0.88 -5.91
N MET A 120 19.08 0.72 -4.80
CA MET A 120 18.84 1.84 -3.87
C MET A 120 20.09 2.14 -3.01
N ASP A 121 20.83 1.11 -2.57
CA ASP A 121 22.12 1.29 -1.87
C ASP A 121 23.11 2.10 -2.72
N ASN A 122 23.16 1.82 -4.03
CA ASN A 122 24.03 2.56 -4.97
C ASN A 122 23.55 3.99 -5.22
N ALA A 123 22.23 4.22 -5.26
CA ALA A 123 21.64 5.51 -5.61
C ALA A 123 21.62 6.50 -4.43
N ILE A 124 21.32 6.03 -3.22
CA ILE A 124 21.10 6.87 -2.02
C ILE A 124 22.23 6.72 -0.99
N GLY A 125 22.94 5.60 -1.05
CA GLY A 125 23.94 5.20 -0.07
C GLY A 125 23.36 4.23 0.97
N LYS A 126 24.13 3.19 1.24
CA LYS A 126 23.79 2.18 2.23
C LYS A 126 23.45 2.81 3.59
N ASP A 127 22.44 2.30 4.27
CA ASP A 127 21.97 2.76 5.59
C ASP A 127 21.33 4.16 5.63
N ASN A 128 21.28 4.88 4.51
CA ASN A 128 20.64 6.20 4.42
C ASN A 128 19.15 6.15 4.10
N TRP A 129 18.59 4.96 3.86
CA TRP A 129 17.21 4.78 3.44
C TRP A 129 16.60 3.52 4.04
N GLU A 130 15.28 3.49 4.12
CA GLU A 130 14.51 2.32 4.51
C GLU A 130 13.24 2.17 3.69
N SER A 131 12.76 0.93 3.63
CA SER A 131 11.52 0.57 2.96
C SER A 131 10.47 0.12 3.97
N ALA A 132 9.33 0.78 3.96
CA ALA A 132 8.14 0.44 4.74
C ALA A 132 6.99 -0.08 3.85
N GLY A 133 7.33 -0.85 2.81
CA GLY A 133 6.35 -1.54 1.97
C GLY A 133 5.88 -2.86 2.58
N ILE A 134 4.61 -3.20 2.39
CA ILE A 134 4.05 -4.53 2.69
C ILE A 134 3.31 -5.07 1.48
N SER A 135 3.63 -6.30 1.08
CA SER A 135 2.97 -6.97 -0.04
C SER A 135 1.47 -7.10 0.20
N GLY A 136 0.68 -6.79 -0.81
CA GLY A 136 -0.79 -6.82 -0.73
C GLY A 136 -1.44 -5.56 -0.18
N ASP A 137 -0.69 -4.62 0.41
CA ASP A 137 -1.25 -3.40 0.98
C ASP A 137 -2.02 -2.59 -0.06
N ARG A 138 -3.18 -2.13 0.37
CA ARG A 138 -4.03 -1.12 -0.25
C ARG A 138 -3.88 0.21 0.48
N THR A 139 -4.51 1.25 -0.01
CA THR A 139 -4.45 2.59 0.59
C THR A 139 -4.87 2.59 2.06
N GLN A 140 -5.96 1.91 2.42
CA GLN A 140 -6.45 1.81 3.80
C GLN A 140 -5.48 1.09 4.73
N ASN A 141 -4.71 0.11 4.23
CA ASN A 141 -3.73 -0.62 5.04
C ASN A 141 -2.50 0.25 5.33
N LEU A 142 -1.98 0.95 4.31
CA LEU A 142 -0.88 1.90 4.52
C LEU A 142 -1.32 3.07 5.41
N LEU A 143 -2.54 3.59 5.24
CA LEU A 143 -3.11 4.63 6.09
C LEU A 143 -3.15 4.18 7.57
N TRP A 144 -3.54 2.92 7.83
CA TRP A 144 -3.53 2.35 9.17
C TRP A 144 -2.12 2.34 9.77
N ARG A 145 -1.13 1.85 9.03
CA ARG A 145 0.26 1.78 9.51
C ARG A 145 0.85 3.17 9.79
N VAL A 146 0.66 4.12 8.88
CA VAL A 146 1.15 5.50 9.08
C VAL A 146 0.53 6.13 10.32
N ARG A 147 -0.75 5.86 10.60
CA ARG A 147 -1.47 6.45 11.72
C ARG A 147 -1.18 5.80 13.07
N TYR A 148 -0.98 4.48 13.12
CA TYR A 148 -0.98 3.72 14.37
C TYR A 148 0.33 3.00 14.70
N ASP A 149 1.24 2.81 13.74
CA ASP A 149 2.49 2.05 13.94
C ASP A 149 3.68 2.92 14.40
N ASN A 150 3.43 4.13 14.89
CA ASN A 150 4.47 5.01 15.44
C ASN A 150 5.64 5.30 14.47
N TYR A 151 5.36 5.47 13.18
CA TYR A 151 6.40 5.77 12.17
C TYR A 151 7.07 7.14 12.41
N ASN A 152 6.42 8.04 13.12
CA ASN A 152 6.97 9.35 13.50
C ASN A 152 8.13 9.29 14.52
N SER A 153 8.49 8.11 15.03
CA SER A 153 9.76 7.90 15.74
C SER A 153 10.98 7.93 14.79
N CYS A 154 10.76 7.85 13.48
CA CYS A 154 11.76 7.99 12.43
C CYS A 154 11.79 9.45 11.92
N HIS A 155 12.96 9.94 11.56
CA HIS A 155 13.18 11.30 11.07
C HIS A 155 13.74 11.29 9.64
N PRO A 156 12.93 11.04 8.62
CA PRO A 156 13.37 11.07 7.23
C PRO A 156 13.40 12.50 6.68
N GLU A 157 14.46 12.86 5.93
CA GLU A 157 14.50 14.10 5.16
C GLU A 157 13.47 14.08 4.02
N ASN A 158 13.36 12.94 3.34
CA ASN A 158 12.46 12.74 2.21
C ASN A 158 11.62 11.48 2.40
N ILE A 159 10.35 11.55 1.98
CA ILE A 159 9.43 10.42 1.96
C ILE A 159 8.89 10.26 0.54
N VAL A 160 9.02 9.05 -0.03
CA VAL A 160 8.40 8.68 -1.29
C VAL A 160 7.24 7.72 -1.02
N ILE A 161 6.07 8.05 -1.52
CA ILE A 161 4.84 7.25 -1.38
C ILE A 161 4.49 6.64 -2.73
N ALA A 162 4.27 5.31 -2.78
CA ALA A 162 3.80 4.58 -3.96
C ALA A 162 2.79 3.50 -3.57
N ILE A 163 1.49 3.77 -3.72
CA ILE A 163 0.39 2.91 -3.24
C ILE A 163 -0.83 3.02 -4.16
N GLY A 164 -1.68 1.98 -4.20
CA GLY A 164 -3.00 2.02 -4.83
C GLY A 164 -3.23 0.92 -5.87
N ILE A 165 -2.19 0.30 -6.45
CA ILE A 165 -2.40 -0.74 -7.48
C ILE A 165 -3.23 -1.93 -6.95
N ASN A 166 -3.04 -2.34 -5.69
CA ASN A 166 -3.82 -3.43 -5.09
C ASN A 166 -5.29 -3.07 -4.87
N ASN A 167 -5.62 -1.79 -4.76
CA ASN A 167 -7.01 -1.34 -4.76
C ASN A 167 -7.70 -1.70 -6.08
N LEU A 168 -7.04 -1.49 -7.21
CA LEU A 168 -7.58 -1.80 -8.53
C LEU A 168 -7.67 -3.31 -8.80
N ILE A 169 -6.55 -4.04 -8.62
CA ILE A 169 -6.44 -5.44 -9.05
C ILE A 169 -7.12 -6.42 -8.08
N SER A 170 -6.85 -6.31 -6.79
CA SER A 170 -7.37 -7.21 -5.74
C SER A 170 -8.63 -6.65 -5.08
N GLY A 171 -8.67 -5.33 -4.85
CA GLY A 171 -9.80 -4.63 -4.25
C GLY A 171 -10.97 -4.41 -5.20
N LYS A 172 -10.71 -4.42 -6.52
CA LYS A 172 -11.69 -4.10 -7.57
C LYS A 172 -12.35 -2.73 -7.37
N ASP A 173 -11.59 -1.81 -6.76
CA ASP A 173 -12.05 -0.46 -6.50
C ASP A 173 -12.10 0.37 -7.78
N SER A 174 -12.94 1.41 -7.79
CA SER A 174 -12.92 2.38 -8.88
C SER A 174 -11.64 3.24 -8.84
N PRO A 175 -11.22 3.82 -9.97
CA PRO A 175 -10.13 4.78 -10.00
C PRO A 175 -10.35 5.96 -9.06
N GLU A 176 -11.57 6.47 -8.96
CA GLU A 176 -11.95 7.60 -8.12
C GLU A 176 -11.75 7.26 -6.63
N ASN A 177 -12.32 6.13 -6.19
CA ASN A 177 -12.18 5.67 -4.81
C ASN A 177 -10.72 5.40 -4.44
N THR A 178 -9.94 4.86 -5.39
CA THR A 178 -8.52 4.60 -5.20
C THR A 178 -7.73 5.90 -5.08
N ALA A 179 -8.01 6.89 -5.94
CA ALA A 179 -7.36 8.19 -5.89
C ALA A 179 -7.64 8.92 -4.56
N GLU A 180 -8.89 8.91 -4.08
CA GLU A 180 -9.22 9.46 -2.76
C GLU A 180 -8.44 8.76 -1.64
N GLY A 181 -8.30 7.44 -1.70
CA GLY A 181 -7.49 6.68 -0.75
C GLY A 181 -6.01 7.07 -0.79
N ILE A 182 -5.44 7.30 -1.98
CA ILE A 182 -4.06 7.78 -2.16
C ILE A 182 -3.90 9.18 -1.56
N ILE A 183 -4.84 10.09 -1.82
CA ILE A 183 -4.86 11.43 -1.26
C ILE A 183 -4.92 11.39 0.28
N ALA A 184 -5.75 10.52 0.85
CA ALA A 184 -5.86 10.35 2.29
C ALA A 184 -4.53 9.88 2.91
N VAL A 185 -3.82 8.95 2.26
CA VAL A 185 -2.47 8.51 2.68
C VAL A 185 -1.48 9.67 2.64
N ALA A 186 -1.44 10.43 1.54
CA ALA A 186 -0.50 11.56 1.39
C ALA A 186 -0.74 12.62 2.47
N ASN A 187 -2.01 12.94 2.77
CA ASN A 187 -2.39 13.89 3.80
C ASN A 187 -2.01 13.39 5.22
N GLU A 188 -2.20 12.10 5.51
CA GLU A 188 -1.80 11.52 6.79
C GLU A 188 -0.27 11.54 6.95
N VAL A 189 0.48 11.17 5.90
CA VAL A 189 1.95 11.25 5.89
C VAL A 189 2.39 12.70 6.13
N ARG A 190 1.79 13.68 5.45
CA ARG A 190 2.08 15.10 5.67
C ARG A 190 1.87 15.54 7.12
N LYS A 191 0.78 15.06 7.73
CA LYS A 191 0.45 15.33 9.14
C LYS A 191 1.47 14.71 10.10
N GLN A 192 1.89 13.47 9.86
CA GLN A 192 2.83 12.76 10.74
C GLN A 192 4.29 13.23 10.58
N PHE A 193 4.64 13.75 9.40
CA PHE A 193 6.01 14.17 9.06
C PHE A 193 6.04 15.62 8.55
N PRO A 194 5.75 16.62 9.40
CA PRO A 194 5.62 18.01 8.98
C PRO A 194 6.91 18.63 8.42
N GLU A 195 8.09 18.11 8.75
CA GLU A 195 9.38 18.63 8.32
C GLU A 195 9.94 17.93 7.07
N SER A 196 9.44 16.74 6.74
CA SER A 196 9.94 15.97 5.62
C SER A 196 9.47 16.53 4.27
N ARG A 197 10.29 16.46 3.22
CA ARG A 197 9.82 16.61 1.84
C ARG A 197 9.06 15.35 1.43
N ILE A 198 7.82 15.49 0.97
CA ILE A 198 6.97 14.37 0.58
C ILE A 198 6.79 14.35 -0.92
N ILE A 199 7.12 13.23 -1.53
CA ILE A 199 6.96 12.93 -2.96
C ILE A 199 5.92 11.82 -3.09
N LEU A 200 4.81 12.11 -3.72
CA LEU A 200 3.79 11.13 -4.10
C LEU A 200 4.06 10.69 -5.53
N LEU A 201 4.52 9.47 -5.69
CA LEU A 201 4.54 8.82 -7.00
C LEU A 201 3.15 8.32 -7.32
N GLY A 202 2.63 8.65 -8.48
CA GLY A 202 1.46 8.03 -9.03
C GLY A 202 1.70 6.53 -9.27
N LEU A 203 0.67 5.80 -9.70
CA LEU A 203 0.79 4.38 -9.98
C LEU A 203 1.80 4.15 -11.12
N PHE A 204 2.67 3.17 -10.94
CA PHE A 204 3.50 2.69 -12.05
C PHE A 204 2.61 2.08 -13.14
N PRO A 205 2.95 2.27 -14.43
CA PRO A 205 2.18 1.67 -15.50
C PRO A 205 2.13 0.15 -15.31
N SER A 206 0.93 -0.43 -15.27
CA SER A 206 0.72 -1.84 -14.97
C SER A 206 -0.13 -2.51 -16.05
N GLY A 207 0.18 -3.79 -16.36
CA GLY A 207 -0.43 -4.51 -17.48
C GLY A 207 0.33 -4.33 -18.78
N LYS A 208 0.44 -5.43 -19.54
CA LYS A 208 1.25 -5.50 -20.76
C LYS A 208 0.75 -4.53 -21.83
N GLU A 209 -0.53 -4.65 -22.13
CA GLU A 209 -1.14 -3.88 -23.23
C GLU A 209 -1.59 -2.49 -22.76
N GLN A 210 -1.36 -1.48 -23.58
CA GLN A 210 -1.73 -0.10 -23.28
C GLN A 210 -3.24 0.07 -23.04
N GLN A 211 -4.06 -0.69 -23.76
CA GLN A 211 -5.52 -0.66 -23.64
C GLN A 211 -6.06 -1.60 -22.55
N SER A 212 -5.19 -2.26 -21.80
CA SER A 212 -5.65 -3.12 -20.71
C SER A 212 -6.44 -2.32 -19.66
N LYS A 213 -7.42 -2.97 -19.03
CA LYS A 213 -8.28 -2.32 -18.03
C LYS A 213 -7.44 -1.68 -16.91
N VAL A 214 -6.41 -2.36 -16.43
CA VAL A 214 -5.59 -1.84 -15.34
C VAL A 214 -4.81 -0.61 -15.76
N ARG A 215 -4.25 -0.58 -16.99
CA ARG A 215 -3.54 0.59 -17.52
C ARG A 215 -4.47 1.80 -17.63
N THR A 216 -5.63 1.62 -18.23
CA THR A 216 -6.64 2.68 -18.36
C THR A 216 -7.10 3.22 -17.01
N GLN A 217 -7.19 2.35 -15.99
CA GLN A 217 -7.51 2.77 -14.63
C GLN A 217 -6.37 3.54 -13.97
N CYS A 218 -5.10 3.15 -14.20
CA CYS A 218 -3.94 3.91 -13.73
C CYS A 218 -3.92 5.33 -14.34
N ASP A 219 -4.19 5.46 -15.64
CA ASP A 219 -4.23 6.76 -16.34
C ASP A 219 -5.31 7.70 -15.76
N LYS A 220 -6.49 7.16 -15.45
CA LYS A 220 -7.55 7.92 -14.77
C LYS A 220 -7.14 8.40 -13.37
N ILE A 221 -6.43 7.57 -12.61
CA ILE A 221 -5.90 7.97 -11.30
C ILE A 221 -4.87 9.07 -11.47
N HIS A 222 -3.96 8.98 -12.45
CA HIS A 222 -3.00 10.03 -12.74
C HIS A 222 -3.69 11.35 -13.06
N ASP A 223 -4.76 11.32 -13.87
CA ASP A 223 -5.53 12.52 -14.21
C ASP A 223 -6.14 13.16 -12.95
N ILE A 224 -6.72 12.38 -12.05
CA ILE A 224 -7.26 12.89 -10.79
C ILE A 224 -6.16 13.48 -9.90
N LEU A 225 -5.06 12.77 -9.71
CA LEU A 225 -4.00 13.18 -8.80
C LEU A 225 -3.25 14.43 -9.29
N GLN A 226 -3.03 14.58 -10.60
CA GLN A 226 -2.33 15.75 -11.13
C GLN A 226 -3.16 17.04 -11.02
N HIS A 227 -4.51 16.94 -10.99
CA HIS A 227 -5.41 18.08 -10.81
C HIS A 227 -5.75 18.34 -9.32
N HIS A 228 -5.36 17.45 -8.43
CA HIS A 228 -5.56 17.65 -6.98
C HIS A 228 -4.53 18.62 -6.42
N ARG A 229 -4.99 19.55 -5.58
CA ARG A 229 -4.11 20.49 -4.88
C ARG A 229 -3.61 19.87 -3.58
N PHE A 230 -2.39 19.37 -3.61
CA PHE A 230 -1.73 18.87 -2.41
C PHE A 230 -1.11 20.01 -1.59
N GLU A 231 -1.21 19.91 -0.27
CA GLU A 231 -0.50 20.82 0.61
C GLU A 231 0.90 20.27 0.91
N LYS A 232 1.94 20.94 0.37
CA LYS A 232 3.35 20.57 0.57
C LYS A 232 3.66 19.09 0.27
N VAL A 233 3.01 18.51 -0.74
CA VAL A 233 3.30 17.20 -1.32
C VAL A 233 3.53 17.37 -2.81
N GLU A 234 4.68 16.92 -3.29
CA GLU A 234 5.05 16.93 -4.70
C GLU A 234 4.49 15.68 -5.39
N TYR A 235 3.60 15.86 -6.38
CA TYR A 235 3.09 14.74 -7.19
C TYR A 235 3.95 14.53 -8.43
N ILE A 236 4.30 13.27 -8.70
CA ILE A 236 5.07 12.86 -9.89
C ILE A 236 4.40 11.65 -10.54
N ASN A 237 4.15 11.75 -11.86
CA ASN A 237 3.70 10.63 -12.66
C ASN A 237 4.91 9.84 -13.19
N PRO A 238 5.14 8.58 -12.75
CA PRO A 238 6.31 7.80 -13.12
C PRO A 238 6.16 7.04 -14.44
N THR A 239 5.05 7.20 -15.18
CA THR A 239 4.75 6.41 -16.39
C THR A 239 5.89 6.42 -17.38
N LYS A 240 6.46 7.59 -17.67
CA LYS A 240 7.55 7.75 -18.67
C LYS A 240 8.86 7.05 -18.28
N TRP A 241 9.04 6.68 -17.03
CA TRP A 241 10.22 5.91 -16.62
C TRP A 241 10.21 4.51 -17.20
N PHE A 242 9.02 3.95 -17.40
CA PHE A 242 8.78 2.55 -17.74
C PHE A 242 8.12 2.33 -19.10
N THR A 243 7.79 3.41 -19.82
CA THR A 243 7.18 3.33 -21.17
C THR A 243 8.01 4.06 -22.21
N GLU A 244 7.95 3.56 -23.42
CA GLU A 244 8.43 4.24 -24.62
C GLU A 244 7.54 5.43 -24.97
N ALA A 245 7.94 6.20 -25.98
CA ALA A 245 7.19 7.40 -26.40
C ALA A 245 5.79 7.09 -26.95
N ASP A 246 5.60 5.90 -27.50
CA ASP A 246 4.31 5.39 -27.99
C ASP A 246 3.43 4.78 -26.89
N GLY A 247 3.92 4.75 -25.62
CA GLY A 247 3.22 4.19 -24.47
C GLY A 247 3.39 2.69 -24.28
N THR A 248 4.15 2.00 -25.12
CA THR A 248 4.50 0.58 -24.87
C THR A 248 5.41 0.44 -23.67
N MET A 249 5.35 -0.73 -23.01
CA MET A 249 6.24 -1.00 -21.87
C MET A 249 7.67 -1.21 -22.36
N LYS A 250 8.64 -0.59 -21.68
CA LYS A 250 10.05 -0.88 -21.91
C LYS A 250 10.37 -2.31 -21.56
N ASP A 251 11.10 -3.00 -22.42
CA ASP A 251 11.45 -4.40 -22.21
C ASP A 251 12.34 -4.62 -20.99
N GLY A 252 12.15 -5.75 -20.34
CA GLY A 252 13.00 -6.24 -19.25
C GLY A 252 12.80 -5.52 -17.91
N LEU A 253 11.95 -4.48 -17.80
CA LEU A 253 11.76 -3.74 -16.55
C LEU A 253 10.74 -4.37 -15.61
N TYR A 254 9.84 -5.22 -16.12
CA TYR A 254 8.80 -5.89 -15.36
C TYR A 254 8.95 -7.39 -15.38
N GLY A 255 8.49 -8.05 -14.32
CA GLY A 255 8.24 -9.48 -14.31
C GLY A 255 7.06 -9.87 -15.22
N ASN A 256 6.77 -11.18 -15.30
CA ASN A 256 5.71 -11.71 -16.17
C ASN A 256 4.31 -11.23 -15.84
N ASP A 257 4.09 -10.68 -14.66
CA ASP A 257 2.82 -10.12 -14.22
C ASP A 257 2.59 -8.67 -14.68
N TYR A 258 3.61 -8.01 -15.22
CA TYR A 258 3.58 -6.61 -15.61
C TYR A 258 3.10 -5.65 -14.51
N ILE A 259 3.42 -5.99 -13.25
CA ILE A 259 3.14 -5.21 -12.04
C ILE A 259 4.43 -5.02 -11.24
N HIS A 260 5.14 -6.12 -10.96
CA HIS A 260 6.36 -6.10 -10.18
C HIS A 260 7.60 -5.91 -11.05
N PHE A 261 8.55 -5.14 -10.54
CA PHE A 261 9.79 -4.84 -11.25
C PHE A 261 10.77 -6.00 -11.21
N THR A 262 11.55 -6.11 -12.28
CA THR A 262 12.81 -6.83 -12.28
C THR A 262 13.90 -6.01 -11.56
N GLY A 263 15.09 -6.58 -11.35
CA GLY A 263 16.24 -5.81 -10.87
C GLY A 263 16.56 -4.59 -11.73
N GLU A 264 16.39 -4.69 -13.07
CA GLU A 264 16.58 -3.55 -13.98
C GLU A 264 15.49 -2.48 -13.82
N GLY A 265 14.23 -2.89 -13.62
CA GLY A 265 13.15 -1.95 -13.31
C GLY A 265 13.41 -1.19 -12.01
N TYR A 266 13.93 -1.85 -10.98
CA TYR A 266 14.36 -1.20 -9.75
C TYR A 266 15.53 -0.23 -9.96
N LYS A 267 16.51 -0.54 -10.82
CA LYS A 267 17.60 0.39 -11.15
C LYS A 267 17.10 1.67 -11.81
N VAL A 268 16.14 1.54 -12.75
CA VAL A 268 15.50 2.71 -13.38
C VAL A 268 14.80 3.55 -12.33
N ALA A 269 13.96 2.95 -11.48
CA ALA A 269 13.24 3.67 -10.44
C ALA A 269 14.18 4.34 -9.42
N ALA A 270 15.25 3.65 -8.97
CA ALA A 270 16.24 4.22 -8.06
C ALA A 270 16.94 5.44 -8.64
N THR A 271 17.33 5.37 -9.92
CA THR A 271 17.95 6.47 -10.64
C THR A 271 17.05 7.69 -10.72
N GLU A 272 15.77 7.50 -11.07
CA GLU A 272 14.83 8.61 -11.19
C GLU A 272 14.48 9.21 -9.82
N ILE A 273 14.32 8.38 -8.78
CA ILE A 273 14.13 8.85 -7.39
C ILE A 273 15.35 9.67 -6.96
N ALA A 274 16.59 9.20 -7.18
CA ALA A 274 17.79 9.95 -6.83
C ALA A 274 17.86 11.32 -7.53
N LYS A 275 17.48 11.41 -8.83
CA LYS A 275 17.38 12.68 -9.56
C LYS A 275 16.36 13.65 -8.95
N ILE A 276 15.22 13.13 -8.45
CA ILE A 276 14.22 13.95 -7.79
C ILE A 276 14.76 14.51 -6.46
N LEU A 277 15.44 13.67 -5.68
CA LEU A 277 16.01 14.07 -4.39
C LEU A 277 17.16 15.07 -4.52
N ALA A 278 17.86 15.10 -5.66
CA ALA A 278 18.94 16.03 -5.93
C ALA A 278 18.49 17.46 -6.33
N ARG A 279 17.19 17.67 -6.54
CA ARG A 279 16.56 18.97 -6.83
C ARG A 279 16.25 19.73 -5.55
#